data_4203940c38f0fa3646253eb10dd2db9e
#
_entry.id   4203940c38f0fa3646253eb10dd2db9e
#
_cell.length_a   1.000
_cell.length_b   1.000
_cell.length_c   1.000
_cell.angle_alpha   90.00
_cell.angle_beta   90.00
_cell.angle_gamma   90.00
#
_symmetry.space_group_name_H-M   'P 1'
#
loop_
_entity.id
_entity.type
_entity.pdbx_description
1 polymer ?
#
loop_
_entity_poly.entity_id
_entity_poly.type
_entity_poly.pdbx_seq_one_letter_code
_entity_poly.pdbx_strand_id
1 'polypeptide(L)'
;HTGDFALVRAYVGKDGTSKVYADDNVPFTSDSYLKISAKGVEEDDFVMILGYPGRTNRLLTFNQREYDLSEGFQNYVDFLERRINLIETHTNDEDGSSLVYRGTKSGAENYYKKISGQIQGAKNFNVLENEKNNWIGFMLYVEENANTKEKAYLDELLAIIDKDIATTEPNRYFGGSTLIQFANYLLRNAEERNKPDLERKSGYQDRDQEGIQNQIKYLNNAFNIRVDKELFLANTKKYQTFDVSLRRPIYSQALNLDIDENAMISKIDEIYSTNYSTPEKMLELYEMNFEEMMNLEDPLIDFLKVVYEENLSYEEKGEKSAARKQLLKSKFIKLLRNYYESIDKQIYADANSTLRVTFGNVLGISLQDAVYYHPFTSLEGIVKKNTGEEPFNISKKLEDLINSKDYGPYASKKLGSVPVNFLSDLDITNGNSGSATINKNFELVGLAFDGMLETIISDYSFVPQARTISVDSRYLLWTLDKVENAENILKEITIVNGY
;
A
#
# COMPACT_ATOMS: atom_id res chain seq x y z
N HIS A 1 -17.38 -2.54 13.88
CA HIS A 1 -15.97 -2.32 14.06
C HIS A 1 -15.63 -2.23 15.53
N THR A 2 -14.74 -3.07 16.00
CA THR A 2 -13.94 -2.82 17.19
C THR A 2 -12.96 -1.70 16.84
N GLY A 3 -12.54 -0.87 17.79
CA GLY A 3 -11.60 0.21 17.51
C GLY A 3 -10.31 -0.33 16.89
N ASP A 4 -9.75 0.44 15.96
CA ASP A 4 -8.54 0.08 15.24
C ASP A 4 -7.35 0.81 15.85
N PHE A 5 -6.76 0.23 16.89
CA PHE A 5 -5.54 0.73 17.51
C PHE A 5 -4.70 -0.41 18.10
N ALA A 6 -3.40 -0.17 18.23
CA ALA A 6 -2.45 -1.05 18.91
C ALA A 6 -1.53 -0.23 19.80
N LEU A 7 -1.05 -0.86 20.87
CA LEU A 7 -0.09 -0.28 21.79
C LEU A 7 1.24 -1.02 21.68
N VAL A 8 2.32 -0.26 21.52
CA VAL A 8 3.68 -0.77 21.49
C VAL A 8 4.50 -0.05 22.54
N ARG A 9 5.29 -0.79 23.32
CA ARG A 9 6.18 -0.23 24.33
C ARG A 9 7.62 -0.46 23.92
N ALA A 10 8.39 0.60 23.79
CA ALA A 10 9.82 0.52 23.52
C ALA A 10 10.62 0.31 24.82
N TYR A 11 11.69 -0.48 24.72
CA TYR A 11 12.62 -0.74 25.82
C TYR A 11 14.04 -0.38 25.40
N VAL A 12 14.81 0.11 26.37
CA VAL A 12 16.21 0.53 26.20
C VAL A 12 17.07 -0.03 27.34
N GLY A 13 18.39 0.02 27.19
CA GLY A 13 19.27 -0.28 28.31
C GLY A 13 19.08 0.70 29.48
N LYS A 14 19.53 0.33 30.68
CA LYS A 14 19.47 1.19 31.89
C LYS A 14 20.16 2.54 31.73
N ASP A 15 21.06 2.64 30.76
CA ASP A 15 21.75 3.87 30.37
C ASP A 15 21.00 4.71 29.30
N GLY A 16 19.77 4.29 28.92
CA GLY A 16 18.94 4.96 27.95
C GLY A 16 19.36 4.70 26.48
N THR A 17 20.37 3.86 26.25
CA THR A 17 20.81 3.56 24.86
C THR A 17 20.04 2.40 24.24
N SER A 18 19.95 2.39 22.92
CA SER A 18 19.38 1.26 22.16
C SER A 18 20.24 0.01 22.36
N LYS A 19 19.62 -1.09 22.79
CA LYS A 19 20.27 -2.39 23.03
C LYS A 19 19.39 -3.51 22.49
N VAL A 20 20.02 -4.66 22.21
CA VAL A 20 19.31 -5.92 21.96
C VAL A 20 18.52 -6.31 23.21
N TYR A 21 17.54 -7.22 23.03
CA TYR A 21 16.75 -7.73 24.15
C TYR A 21 17.65 -8.24 25.30
N ALA A 22 17.34 -7.78 26.50
CA ALA A 22 17.88 -8.28 27.75
C ALA A 22 16.83 -8.13 28.86
N ASP A 23 16.83 -9.04 29.85
CA ASP A 23 15.84 -9.06 30.94
C ASP A 23 15.88 -7.80 31.80
N ASP A 24 17.00 -7.09 31.79
CA ASP A 24 17.21 -5.87 32.57
C ASP A 24 16.96 -4.56 31.77
N ASN A 25 16.47 -4.66 30.55
CA ASN A 25 16.04 -3.49 29.78
C ASN A 25 14.87 -2.79 30.49
N VAL A 26 14.87 -1.46 30.42
CA VAL A 26 13.85 -0.61 31.05
C VAL A 26 12.99 0.07 29.98
N PRO A 27 11.73 0.46 30.28
CA PRO A 27 10.91 1.21 29.37
C PRO A 27 11.59 2.52 28.95
N PHE A 28 11.49 2.82 27.64
CA PHE A 28 11.97 4.11 27.11
C PHE A 28 11.05 5.24 27.59
N THR A 29 11.64 6.28 28.15
CA THR A 29 10.94 7.51 28.54
C THR A 29 11.37 8.64 27.61
N SER A 30 10.40 9.27 26.92
CA SER A 30 10.64 10.41 26.02
C SER A 30 10.40 11.73 26.75
N ASP A 31 11.26 12.73 26.50
CA ASP A 31 11.05 14.10 26.98
C ASP A 31 9.93 14.83 26.21
N SER A 32 9.56 14.30 25.03
CA SER A 32 8.52 14.87 24.18
C SER A 32 7.49 13.81 23.82
N TYR A 33 6.24 14.04 24.21
CA TYR A 33 5.11 13.13 23.94
C TYR A 33 3.80 13.91 23.84
N LEU A 34 2.81 13.31 23.18
CA LEU A 34 1.46 13.87 23.11
C LEU A 34 0.67 13.50 24.36
N LYS A 35 0.00 14.49 24.94
CA LYS A 35 -1.00 14.26 25.99
C LYS A 35 -2.31 13.81 25.34
N ILE A 36 -3.02 12.88 25.95
CA ILE A 36 -4.28 12.34 25.42
C ILE A 36 -5.46 13.10 26.03
N SER A 37 -6.31 13.65 25.18
CA SER A 37 -7.53 14.35 25.62
C SER A 37 -8.64 13.36 25.95
N ALA A 38 -9.07 13.33 27.22
CA ALA A 38 -10.27 12.58 27.63
C ALA A 38 -11.58 13.27 27.24
N LYS A 39 -11.52 14.56 26.88
CA LYS A 39 -12.68 15.31 26.35
C LYS A 39 -12.96 14.95 24.90
N GLY A 40 -11.94 14.52 24.14
CA GLY A 40 -12.03 14.26 22.69
C GLY A 40 -12.35 15.52 21.89
N VAL A 41 -13.16 15.38 20.85
CA VAL A 41 -13.59 16.44 19.95
C VAL A 41 -15.11 16.49 19.82
N GLU A 42 -15.62 17.63 19.37
CA GLU A 42 -17.01 17.87 18.98
C GLU A 42 -17.07 18.25 17.49
N GLU A 43 -18.25 18.26 16.90
CA GLU A 43 -18.46 18.76 15.53
C GLU A 43 -17.99 20.23 15.43
N ASP A 44 -17.39 20.59 14.30
CA ASP A 44 -16.73 21.86 13.99
C ASP A 44 -15.39 22.11 14.71
N ASP A 45 -14.96 21.23 15.61
CA ASP A 45 -13.65 21.40 16.24
C ASP A 45 -12.50 21.27 15.21
N PHE A 46 -11.49 22.14 15.36
CA PHE A 46 -10.26 22.08 14.57
C PHE A 46 -9.44 20.83 14.92
N VAL A 47 -8.99 20.15 13.89
CA VAL A 47 -8.08 19.00 13.99
C VAL A 47 -6.99 19.07 12.93
N MET A 48 -5.85 18.46 13.22
CA MET A 48 -4.76 18.31 12.25
C MET A 48 -4.01 16.99 12.44
N ILE A 49 -3.36 16.55 11.36
CA ILE A 49 -2.48 15.39 11.34
C ILE A 49 -1.10 15.80 10.83
N LEU A 50 -0.06 15.36 11.55
CA LEU A 50 1.31 15.35 11.08
C LEU A 50 1.65 13.89 10.74
N GLY A 51 1.76 13.57 9.46
CA GLY A 51 1.90 12.18 9.02
C GLY A 51 2.85 12.03 7.84
N TYR A 52 3.03 10.79 7.44
CA TYR A 52 3.90 10.41 6.32
C TYR A 52 3.07 9.75 5.22
N PRO A 53 2.23 10.52 4.48
CA PRO A 53 1.43 9.96 3.39
C PRO A 53 2.34 9.32 2.34
N GLY A 54 2.05 8.08 1.95
CA GLY A 54 2.90 7.28 1.11
C GLY A 54 3.05 7.85 -0.29
N ARG A 55 1.95 7.86 -1.06
CA ARG A 55 1.97 8.34 -2.44
C ARG A 55 0.60 8.84 -2.88
N THR A 56 0.59 9.98 -3.59
CA THR A 56 -0.53 10.46 -4.40
C THR A 56 -0.12 10.55 -5.87
N ASN A 57 -1.09 10.60 -6.76
CA ASN A 57 -0.93 10.70 -8.21
C ASN A 57 -1.82 11.84 -8.75
N ARG A 58 -1.74 13.02 -8.16
CA ARG A 58 -2.56 14.18 -8.54
C ARG A 58 -1.97 14.97 -9.71
N LEU A 59 -0.65 14.83 -9.90
CA LEU A 59 0.09 15.52 -10.97
C LEU A 59 0.39 14.56 -12.13
N LEU A 60 -0.66 13.95 -12.67
CA LEU A 60 -0.60 13.09 -13.86
C LEU A 60 -0.94 13.87 -15.12
N THR A 61 -0.44 13.37 -16.26
CA THR A 61 -0.96 13.76 -17.60
C THR A 61 -2.36 13.20 -17.80
N PHE A 62 -3.14 13.80 -18.70
CA PHE A 62 -4.52 13.38 -18.89
C PHE A 62 -4.63 11.96 -19.46
N ASN A 63 -3.78 11.57 -20.42
CA ASN A 63 -3.79 10.22 -20.99
C ASN A 63 -3.57 9.13 -19.93
N GLN A 64 -2.65 9.35 -18.96
CA GLN A 64 -2.47 8.42 -17.85
C GLN A 64 -3.71 8.36 -16.96
N ARG A 65 -4.27 9.52 -16.61
CA ARG A 65 -5.46 9.61 -15.77
C ARG A 65 -6.70 9.01 -16.45
N GLU A 66 -6.86 9.27 -17.75
CA GLU A 66 -7.95 8.71 -18.54
C GLU A 66 -7.89 7.18 -18.56
N TYR A 67 -6.71 6.62 -18.82
CA TYR A 67 -6.50 5.18 -18.77
C TYR A 67 -6.83 4.62 -17.38
N ASP A 68 -6.24 5.19 -16.32
CA ASP A 68 -6.43 4.70 -14.95
C ASP A 68 -7.92 4.66 -14.56
N LEU A 69 -8.67 5.75 -14.83
CA LEU A 69 -10.06 5.88 -14.41
C LEU A 69 -11.08 5.20 -15.36
N SER A 70 -10.73 4.94 -16.62
CA SER A 70 -11.63 4.25 -17.56
C SER A 70 -11.43 2.74 -17.59
N GLU A 71 -10.19 2.28 -17.70
CA GLU A 71 -9.87 0.86 -17.92
C GLU A 71 -8.92 0.30 -16.84
N GLY A 72 -7.86 1.03 -16.53
CA GLY A 72 -6.74 0.53 -15.73
C GLY A 72 -7.14 0.07 -14.34
N PHE A 73 -8.03 0.81 -13.67
CA PHE A 73 -8.54 0.43 -12.36
C PHE A 73 -9.45 -0.79 -12.43
N GLN A 74 -10.33 -0.89 -13.43
CA GLN A 74 -11.17 -2.08 -13.58
C GLN A 74 -10.32 -3.31 -13.85
N ASN A 75 -9.38 -3.24 -14.77
CA ASN A 75 -8.44 -4.33 -15.05
C ASN A 75 -7.64 -4.74 -13.80
N TYR A 76 -7.31 -3.78 -12.94
CA TYR A 76 -6.61 -4.09 -11.70
C TYR A 76 -7.53 -4.73 -10.64
N VAL A 77 -8.77 -4.31 -10.54
CA VAL A 77 -9.79 -4.98 -9.71
C VAL A 77 -9.97 -6.44 -10.14
N ASP A 78 -10.13 -6.68 -11.44
CA ASP A 78 -10.30 -8.04 -12.01
C ASP A 78 -9.06 -8.93 -11.73
N PHE A 79 -7.85 -8.35 -11.82
CA PHE A 79 -6.61 -9.05 -11.44
C PHE A 79 -6.58 -9.41 -9.96
N LEU A 80 -6.95 -8.48 -9.08
CA LEU A 80 -6.96 -8.70 -7.63
C LEU A 80 -7.99 -9.75 -7.22
N GLU A 81 -9.20 -9.67 -7.78
CA GLU A 81 -10.27 -10.66 -7.55
C GLU A 81 -9.82 -12.06 -7.97
N ARG A 82 -9.25 -12.17 -9.18
CA ARG A 82 -8.68 -13.43 -9.64
C ARG A 82 -7.60 -13.96 -8.70
N ARG A 83 -6.70 -13.09 -8.22
CA ARG A 83 -5.63 -13.48 -7.29
C ARG A 83 -6.16 -13.95 -5.95
N ILE A 84 -7.16 -13.26 -5.39
CA ILE A 84 -7.85 -13.67 -4.15
C ILE A 84 -8.47 -15.06 -4.33
N ASN A 85 -9.26 -15.25 -5.39
CA ASN A 85 -9.93 -16.54 -5.69
C ASN A 85 -8.91 -17.68 -5.88
N LEU A 86 -7.78 -17.44 -6.54
CA LEU A 86 -6.72 -18.44 -6.70
C LEU A 86 -6.09 -18.82 -5.36
N ILE A 87 -5.80 -17.84 -4.50
CA ILE A 87 -5.27 -18.10 -3.16
C ILE A 87 -6.28 -18.92 -2.36
N GLU A 88 -7.56 -18.55 -2.34
CA GLU A 88 -8.61 -19.30 -1.63
C GLU A 88 -8.77 -20.73 -2.14
N THR A 89 -8.70 -20.92 -3.45
CA THR A 89 -8.86 -22.26 -4.07
C THR A 89 -7.68 -23.18 -3.78
N HIS A 90 -6.47 -22.63 -3.74
CA HIS A 90 -5.23 -23.42 -3.67
C HIS A 90 -4.57 -23.43 -2.29
N THR A 91 -5.13 -22.76 -1.28
CA THR A 91 -4.63 -22.82 0.11
C THR A 91 -5.56 -23.66 0.99
N ASN A 92 -4.99 -24.26 2.04
CA ASN A 92 -5.72 -24.97 3.06
C ASN A 92 -4.99 -24.92 4.41
N ASP A 93 -5.67 -25.31 5.50
CA ASP A 93 -5.10 -25.28 6.85
C ASP A 93 -4.26 -26.54 7.14
N GLU A 94 -4.46 -27.62 6.42
CA GLU A 94 -3.78 -28.91 6.66
C GLU A 94 -2.28 -28.83 6.35
N ASP A 95 -1.90 -28.12 5.27
CA ASP A 95 -0.49 -27.90 4.89
C ASP A 95 0.05 -26.54 5.35
N GLY A 96 -0.74 -25.77 6.11
CA GLY A 96 -0.36 -24.44 6.60
C GLY A 96 -0.32 -23.33 5.55
N SER A 97 -0.66 -23.61 4.29
CA SER A 97 -0.60 -22.63 3.20
C SER A 97 -1.56 -21.46 3.41
N SER A 98 -2.72 -21.67 4.06
CA SER A 98 -3.64 -20.58 4.42
C SER A 98 -2.96 -19.53 5.31
N LEU A 99 -2.15 -19.95 6.26
CA LEU A 99 -1.41 -19.03 7.15
C LEU A 99 -0.32 -18.28 6.38
N VAL A 100 0.43 -18.97 5.53
CA VAL A 100 1.48 -18.39 4.69
C VAL A 100 0.92 -17.28 3.78
N TYR A 101 -0.22 -17.52 3.13
CA TYR A 101 -0.81 -16.58 2.18
C TYR A 101 -1.81 -15.59 2.79
N ARG A 102 -2.09 -15.65 4.10
CA ARG A 102 -3.01 -14.73 4.79
C ARG A 102 -2.68 -13.26 4.53
N GLY A 103 -1.41 -12.87 4.71
CA GLY A 103 -0.95 -11.50 4.50
C GLY A 103 -1.10 -11.06 3.04
N THR A 104 -0.74 -11.91 2.09
CA THR A 104 -0.87 -11.66 0.64
C THR A 104 -2.34 -11.48 0.25
N LYS A 105 -3.24 -12.34 0.77
CA LYS A 105 -4.68 -12.26 0.54
C LYS A 105 -5.25 -10.96 1.11
N SER A 106 -5.01 -10.67 2.38
CA SER A 106 -5.49 -9.44 3.03
C SER A 106 -4.99 -8.18 2.32
N GLY A 107 -3.73 -8.19 1.85
CA GLY A 107 -3.20 -7.10 1.03
C GLY A 107 -3.98 -6.93 -0.28
N ALA A 108 -4.27 -8.03 -0.99
CA ALA A 108 -5.05 -7.99 -2.22
C ALA A 108 -6.50 -7.51 -1.97
N GLU A 109 -7.16 -7.97 -0.90
CA GLU A 109 -8.50 -7.52 -0.50
C GLU A 109 -8.55 -6.03 -0.16
N ASN A 110 -7.54 -5.51 0.54
CA ASN A 110 -7.43 -4.09 0.85
C ASN A 110 -7.29 -3.23 -0.42
N TYR A 111 -6.43 -3.66 -1.36
CA TYR A 111 -6.30 -2.97 -2.64
C TYR A 111 -7.57 -3.09 -3.49
N TYR A 112 -8.23 -4.24 -3.51
CA TYR A 112 -9.51 -4.44 -4.18
C TYR A 112 -10.55 -3.43 -3.69
N LYS A 113 -10.73 -3.30 -2.37
CA LYS A 113 -11.66 -2.34 -1.76
C LYS A 113 -11.28 -0.90 -2.11
N LYS A 114 -9.99 -0.56 -2.01
CA LYS A 114 -9.49 0.77 -2.31
C LYS A 114 -9.77 1.16 -3.76
N ILE A 115 -9.38 0.34 -4.73
CA ILE A 115 -9.53 0.67 -6.16
C ILE A 115 -11.00 0.69 -6.57
N SER A 116 -11.82 -0.25 -6.06
CA SER A 116 -13.28 -0.23 -6.26
C SER A 116 -13.91 1.07 -5.72
N GLY A 117 -13.46 1.53 -4.54
CA GLY A 117 -13.87 2.82 -3.98
C GLY A 117 -13.42 4.01 -4.83
N GLN A 118 -12.21 3.96 -5.40
CA GLN A 118 -11.70 5.00 -6.30
C GLN A 118 -12.51 5.09 -7.61
N ILE A 119 -12.89 3.94 -8.19
CA ILE A 119 -13.79 3.89 -9.36
C ILE A 119 -15.11 4.57 -9.03
N GLN A 120 -15.71 4.22 -7.88
CA GLN A 120 -16.98 4.80 -7.47
C GLN A 120 -16.85 6.30 -7.15
N GLY A 121 -15.80 6.70 -6.42
CA GLY A 121 -15.52 8.10 -6.11
C GLY A 121 -15.29 8.94 -7.36
N ALA A 122 -14.54 8.41 -8.34
CA ALA A 122 -14.32 9.10 -9.61
C ALA A 122 -15.64 9.37 -10.36
N LYS A 123 -16.57 8.43 -10.33
CA LYS A 123 -17.91 8.57 -10.93
C LYS A 123 -18.78 9.58 -10.14
N ASN A 124 -18.83 9.45 -8.81
CA ASN A 124 -19.64 10.30 -7.94
C ASN A 124 -19.30 11.79 -8.07
N PHE A 125 -18.02 12.09 -8.26
CA PHE A 125 -17.51 13.47 -8.31
C PHE A 125 -17.14 13.93 -9.73
N ASN A 126 -17.49 13.19 -10.77
CA ASN A 126 -17.18 13.50 -12.18
C ASN A 126 -15.70 13.84 -12.40
N VAL A 127 -14.80 13.13 -11.70
CA VAL A 127 -13.37 13.47 -11.67
C VAL A 127 -12.78 13.47 -13.07
N LEU A 128 -13.07 12.48 -13.90
CA LEU A 128 -12.51 12.39 -15.27
C LEU A 128 -12.89 13.58 -16.14
N GLU A 129 -14.16 14.01 -16.12
CA GLU A 129 -14.62 15.15 -16.90
C GLU A 129 -14.01 16.46 -16.39
N ASN A 130 -13.92 16.65 -15.08
CA ASN A 130 -13.30 17.81 -14.48
C ASN A 130 -11.80 17.91 -14.85
N GLU A 131 -11.08 16.80 -14.82
CA GLU A 131 -9.68 16.74 -15.21
C GLU A 131 -9.46 16.91 -16.71
N LYS A 132 -10.38 16.44 -17.54
CA LYS A 132 -10.39 16.70 -18.99
C LYS A 132 -10.50 18.20 -19.29
N ASN A 133 -11.43 18.87 -18.62
CA ASN A 133 -11.59 20.32 -18.78
C ASN A 133 -10.36 21.10 -18.30
N ASN A 134 -9.75 20.69 -17.17
CA ASN A 134 -8.47 21.23 -16.71
C ASN A 134 -7.36 21.01 -17.73
N TRP A 135 -7.29 19.83 -18.33
CA TRP A 135 -6.28 19.49 -19.33
C TRP A 135 -6.43 20.30 -20.63
N ILE A 136 -7.66 20.52 -21.09
CA ILE A 136 -7.94 21.38 -22.24
C ILE A 136 -7.40 22.80 -21.97
N GLY A 137 -7.71 23.38 -20.80
CA GLY A 137 -7.20 24.68 -20.40
C GLY A 137 -5.67 24.73 -20.33
N PHE A 138 -5.04 23.68 -19.76
CA PHE A 138 -3.59 23.54 -19.73
C PHE A 138 -2.97 23.49 -21.13
N MET A 139 -3.55 22.73 -22.07
CA MET A 139 -3.04 22.61 -23.43
C MET A 139 -3.16 23.94 -24.20
N LEU A 140 -4.23 24.69 -24.02
CA LEU A 140 -4.38 26.03 -24.57
C LEU A 140 -3.30 26.96 -24.01
N TYR A 141 -3.08 26.94 -22.69
CA TYR A 141 -1.99 27.70 -22.07
C TYR A 141 -0.62 27.34 -22.64
N VAL A 142 -0.32 26.04 -22.81
CA VAL A 142 0.93 25.56 -23.41
C VAL A 142 1.09 26.05 -24.83
N GLU A 143 0.02 26.03 -25.63
CA GLU A 143 0.07 26.51 -27.01
C GLU A 143 0.41 27.99 -27.11
N GLU A 144 -0.11 28.79 -26.22
CA GLU A 144 0.09 30.24 -26.20
C GLU A 144 1.42 30.68 -25.54
N ASN A 145 1.87 29.97 -24.49
CA ASN A 145 2.92 30.46 -23.60
C ASN A 145 4.21 29.62 -23.61
N ALA A 146 4.17 28.34 -24.02
CA ALA A 146 5.35 27.49 -24.01
C ALA A 146 6.18 27.66 -25.30
N ASN A 147 7.51 27.65 -25.14
CA ASN A 147 8.42 27.67 -26.28
C ASN A 147 8.50 26.27 -26.95
N THR A 148 9.08 26.22 -28.15
CA THR A 148 9.20 24.99 -28.96
C THR A 148 9.85 23.82 -28.20
N LYS A 149 10.84 24.10 -27.34
CA LYS A 149 11.55 23.07 -26.58
C LYS A 149 10.68 22.51 -25.45
N GLU A 150 9.88 23.35 -24.81
CA GLU A 150 8.94 22.93 -23.77
C GLU A 150 7.80 22.08 -24.34
N LYS A 151 7.27 22.47 -25.51
CA LYS A 151 6.27 21.66 -26.26
C LYS A 151 6.85 20.28 -26.60
N ALA A 152 8.06 20.23 -27.17
CA ALA A 152 8.72 18.97 -27.50
C ALA A 152 8.96 18.06 -26.27
N TYR A 153 9.25 18.62 -25.09
CA TYR A 153 9.36 17.83 -23.88
C TYR A 153 8.03 17.24 -23.40
N LEU A 154 6.93 17.99 -23.56
CA LEU A 154 5.60 17.48 -23.25
C LEU A 154 5.20 16.36 -24.21
N ASP A 155 5.39 16.55 -25.52
CA ASP A 155 5.09 15.54 -26.54
C ASP A 155 5.87 14.24 -26.29
N GLU A 156 7.16 14.34 -25.96
CA GLU A 156 7.98 13.17 -25.62
C GLU A 156 7.48 12.47 -24.35
N LEU A 157 7.08 13.23 -23.32
CA LEU A 157 6.50 12.65 -22.10
C LEU A 157 5.22 11.88 -22.40
N LEU A 158 4.32 12.46 -23.17
CA LEU A 158 3.05 11.83 -23.54
C LEU A 158 3.30 10.53 -24.33
N ALA A 159 4.23 10.53 -25.29
CA ALA A 159 4.59 9.34 -26.06
C ALA A 159 5.19 8.21 -25.16
N ILE A 160 6.01 8.54 -24.15
CA ILE A 160 6.51 7.56 -23.20
C ILE A 160 5.38 6.99 -22.36
N ILE A 161 4.44 7.82 -21.90
CA ILE A 161 3.30 7.39 -21.10
C ILE A 161 2.36 6.49 -21.90
N ASP A 162 2.08 6.83 -23.17
CA ASP A 162 1.25 5.98 -24.04
C ASP A 162 1.87 4.59 -24.23
N LYS A 163 3.19 4.53 -24.38
CA LYS A 163 3.91 3.26 -24.44
C LYS A 163 3.83 2.47 -23.12
N ASP A 164 3.97 3.15 -21.99
CA ASP A 164 3.85 2.52 -20.67
C ASP A 164 2.43 1.96 -20.47
N ILE A 165 1.39 2.72 -20.87
CA ILE A 165 -0.01 2.29 -20.82
C ILE A 165 -0.21 1.01 -21.62
N ALA A 166 0.28 0.96 -22.87
CA ALA A 166 0.14 -0.21 -23.75
C ALA A 166 0.75 -1.49 -23.14
N THR A 167 1.77 -1.37 -22.30
CA THR A 167 2.45 -2.51 -21.67
C THR A 167 1.99 -2.78 -20.23
N THR A 168 1.10 -1.98 -19.67
CA THR A 168 0.67 -2.11 -18.26
C THR A 168 0.04 -3.47 -17.97
N GLU A 169 -0.94 -3.90 -18.79
CA GLU A 169 -1.62 -5.17 -18.58
C GLU A 169 -0.71 -6.39 -18.83
N PRO A 170 0.05 -6.50 -19.92
CA PRO A 170 1.01 -7.58 -20.07
C PRO A 170 2.00 -7.66 -18.91
N ASN A 171 2.55 -6.55 -18.46
CA ASN A 171 3.50 -6.52 -17.34
C ASN A 171 2.86 -6.94 -16.00
N ARG A 172 1.56 -6.72 -15.80
CA ARG A 172 0.81 -7.16 -14.61
C ARG A 172 0.79 -8.68 -14.46
N TYR A 173 0.73 -9.38 -15.58
CA TYR A 173 0.69 -10.85 -15.63
C TYR A 173 2.05 -11.48 -15.93
N PHE A 174 3.07 -10.66 -16.22
CA PHE A 174 4.43 -11.15 -16.42
C PHE A 174 5.04 -11.64 -15.10
N GLY A 175 5.56 -12.87 -15.07
CA GLY A 175 6.15 -13.46 -13.88
C GLY A 175 5.09 -13.82 -12.83
N GLY A 176 5.32 -13.43 -11.58
CA GLY A 176 4.37 -13.70 -10.47
C GLY A 176 4.70 -14.96 -9.67
N SER A 177 5.83 -15.65 -9.95
CA SER A 177 6.37 -16.72 -9.12
C SER A 177 7.36 -16.15 -8.11
N THR A 178 7.13 -16.40 -6.83
CA THR A 178 8.06 -16.06 -5.75
C THR A 178 9.37 -16.86 -5.88
N LEU A 179 9.26 -18.15 -6.20
CA LEU A 179 10.39 -19.04 -6.39
C LEU A 179 11.33 -18.53 -7.49
N ILE A 180 10.80 -18.30 -8.70
CA ILE A 180 11.58 -17.85 -9.86
C ILE A 180 12.21 -16.48 -9.61
N GLN A 181 11.44 -15.54 -9.06
CA GLN A 181 11.93 -14.19 -8.75
C GLN A 181 13.08 -14.23 -7.74
N PHE A 182 12.93 -15.04 -6.70
CA PHE A 182 13.95 -15.15 -5.66
C PHE A 182 15.23 -15.84 -6.15
N ALA A 183 15.10 -16.91 -6.92
CA ALA A 183 16.26 -17.57 -7.55
C ALA A 183 16.97 -16.64 -8.53
N ASN A 184 16.23 -15.87 -9.35
CA ASN A 184 16.82 -14.84 -10.21
C ASN A 184 17.54 -13.74 -9.41
N TYR A 185 16.97 -13.34 -8.25
CA TYR A 185 17.63 -12.39 -7.36
C TYR A 185 18.95 -12.92 -6.80
N LEU A 186 19.01 -14.21 -6.41
CA LEU A 186 20.26 -14.86 -5.96
C LEU A 186 21.30 -14.97 -7.08
N LEU A 187 20.88 -15.32 -8.29
CA LEU A 187 21.76 -15.35 -9.46
C LEU A 187 22.35 -13.95 -9.73
N ARG A 188 21.51 -12.92 -9.67
CA ARG A 188 21.97 -11.53 -9.80
C ARG A 188 22.91 -11.13 -8.67
N ASN A 189 22.63 -11.53 -7.43
CA ASN A 189 23.50 -11.28 -6.28
C ASN A 189 24.90 -11.94 -6.47
N ALA A 190 24.93 -13.15 -7.00
CA ALA A 190 26.18 -13.83 -7.30
C ALA A 190 27.01 -13.09 -8.37
N GLU A 191 26.35 -12.55 -9.43
CA GLU A 191 27.03 -11.71 -10.43
C GLU A 191 27.55 -10.40 -9.83
N GLU A 192 26.71 -9.69 -9.05
CA GLU A 192 27.10 -8.42 -8.43
C GLU A 192 28.28 -8.59 -7.45
N ARG A 193 28.35 -9.70 -6.72
CA ARG A 193 29.47 -10.01 -5.81
C ARG A 193 30.83 -10.15 -6.52
N ASN A 194 30.85 -10.34 -7.84
CA ASN A 194 32.10 -10.29 -8.62
C ASN A 194 32.67 -8.87 -8.77
N LYS A 195 31.90 -7.84 -8.40
CA LYS A 195 32.30 -6.44 -8.46
C LYS A 195 32.78 -5.94 -7.08
N PRO A 196 33.66 -4.92 -7.02
CA PRO A 196 33.92 -4.19 -5.79
C PRO A 196 32.61 -3.65 -5.17
N ASP A 197 32.50 -3.63 -3.85
CA ASP A 197 31.26 -3.29 -3.13
C ASP A 197 30.60 -1.99 -3.59
N LEU A 198 31.38 -0.92 -3.78
CA LEU A 198 30.89 0.39 -4.22
C LEU A 198 30.41 0.43 -5.70
N GLU A 199 30.77 -0.57 -6.50
CA GLU A 199 30.36 -0.69 -7.90
C GLU A 199 29.12 -1.58 -8.06
N ARG A 200 28.72 -2.29 -6.99
CA ARG A 200 27.52 -3.11 -6.98
C ARG A 200 26.26 -2.22 -6.99
N LYS A 201 25.23 -2.71 -7.65
CA LYS A 201 23.91 -2.07 -7.56
C LYS A 201 23.39 -2.08 -6.12
N SER A 202 22.58 -1.08 -5.78
CA SER A 202 21.90 -1.03 -4.48
C SER A 202 21.03 -2.27 -4.28
N GLY A 203 21.05 -2.84 -3.10
CA GLY A 203 20.40 -4.11 -2.76
C GLY A 203 21.31 -5.33 -2.87
N TYR A 204 22.57 -5.17 -3.35
CA TYR A 204 23.56 -6.25 -3.49
C TYR A 204 24.90 -5.94 -2.81
N GLN A 205 24.99 -4.81 -2.12
CA GLN A 205 26.19 -4.38 -1.40
C GLN A 205 26.42 -5.22 -0.14
N ASP A 206 27.61 -5.16 0.45
CA ASP A 206 27.94 -5.92 1.67
C ASP A 206 26.96 -5.65 2.81
N ARG A 207 26.49 -4.41 2.94
CA ARG A 207 25.47 -4.02 3.91
C ARG A 207 24.11 -4.69 3.72
N ASP A 208 23.81 -5.19 2.51
CA ASP A 208 22.52 -5.80 2.15
C ASP A 208 22.55 -7.33 2.35
N GLN A 209 23.74 -7.96 2.45
CA GLN A 209 23.91 -9.41 2.46
C GLN A 209 23.22 -10.10 3.66
N GLU A 210 23.28 -9.50 4.85
CA GLU A 210 22.56 -10.02 6.02
C GLU A 210 21.03 -10.03 5.79
N GLY A 211 20.51 -9.00 5.11
CA GLY A 211 19.11 -8.91 4.72
C GLY A 211 18.71 -10.03 3.77
N ILE A 212 19.56 -10.37 2.78
CA ILE A 212 19.34 -11.48 1.84
C ILE A 212 19.27 -12.81 2.58
N GLN A 213 20.25 -13.09 3.45
CA GLN A 213 20.27 -14.31 4.26
C GLN A 213 19.04 -14.44 5.16
N ASN A 214 18.58 -13.34 5.75
CA ASN A 214 17.36 -13.33 6.56
C ASN A 214 16.11 -13.62 5.71
N GLN A 215 16.01 -13.09 4.49
CA GLN A 215 14.92 -13.44 3.57
C GLN A 215 14.93 -14.94 3.22
N ILE A 216 16.10 -15.54 3.02
CA ILE A 216 16.23 -17.00 2.78
C ILE A 216 15.70 -17.78 3.99
N LYS A 217 16.13 -17.44 5.21
CA LYS A 217 15.70 -18.13 6.46
C LYS A 217 14.18 -18.13 6.65
N TYR A 218 13.53 -17.06 6.24
CA TYR A 218 12.08 -16.89 6.39
C TYR A 218 11.29 -17.23 5.13
N LEU A 219 11.91 -17.82 4.13
CA LEU A 219 11.28 -18.09 2.84
C LEU A 219 10.01 -18.96 2.96
N ASN A 220 10.01 -19.95 3.86
CA ASN A 220 8.83 -20.79 4.13
C ASN A 220 7.63 -20.03 4.70
N ASN A 221 7.85 -18.80 5.24
CA ASN A 221 6.79 -17.91 5.67
C ASN A 221 6.28 -16.99 4.55
N ALA A 222 6.94 -17.01 3.39
CA ALA A 222 6.66 -16.14 2.26
C ALA A 222 5.96 -16.85 1.10
N PHE A 223 6.17 -18.17 0.93
CA PHE A 223 5.52 -18.92 -0.13
C PHE A 223 5.39 -20.41 0.20
N ASN A 224 4.45 -21.06 -0.49
CA ASN A 224 4.30 -22.51 -0.58
C ASN A 224 4.45 -22.90 -2.04
N ILE A 225 5.35 -23.83 -2.36
CA ILE A 225 5.75 -24.16 -3.74
C ILE A 225 4.55 -24.58 -4.62
N ARG A 226 3.61 -25.32 -4.07
CA ARG A 226 2.41 -25.76 -4.79
C ARG A 226 1.51 -24.58 -5.16
N VAL A 227 1.25 -23.69 -4.20
CA VAL A 227 0.40 -22.50 -4.41
C VAL A 227 1.10 -21.52 -5.34
N ASP A 228 2.41 -21.30 -5.19
CA ASP A 228 3.22 -20.43 -6.05
C ASP A 228 3.16 -20.88 -7.52
N LYS A 229 3.25 -22.20 -7.76
CA LYS A 229 3.14 -22.78 -9.10
C LYS A 229 1.77 -22.50 -9.72
N GLU A 230 0.67 -22.68 -8.97
CA GLU A 230 -0.68 -22.43 -9.48
C GLU A 230 -0.91 -20.94 -9.80
N LEU A 231 -0.42 -20.05 -8.95
CA LEU A 231 -0.46 -18.60 -9.21
C LEU A 231 0.34 -18.23 -10.45
N PHE A 232 1.54 -18.80 -10.60
CA PHE A 232 2.40 -18.59 -11.76
C PHE A 232 1.77 -19.12 -13.05
N LEU A 233 1.24 -20.34 -13.01
CA LEU A 233 0.53 -20.94 -14.15
C LEU A 233 -0.67 -20.09 -14.59
N ALA A 234 -1.49 -19.63 -13.63
CA ALA A 234 -2.65 -18.81 -13.93
C ALA A 234 -2.27 -17.46 -14.54
N ASN A 235 -1.18 -16.82 -14.05
CA ASN A 235 -0.66 -15.60 -14.63
C ASN A 235 -0.09 -15.84 -16.03
N THR A 236 0.66 -16.91 -16.23
CA THR A 236 1.28 -17.25 -17.51
C THR A 236 0.23 -17.55 -18.57
N LYS A 237 -0.86 -18.27 -18.23
CA LYS A 237 -2.02 -18.47 -19.14
C LYS A 237 -2.62 -17.14 -19.58
N LYS A 238 -2.79 -16.19 -18.69
CA LYS A 238 -3.30 -14.86 -19.06
C LYS A 238 -2.27 -14.08 -19.88
N TYR A 239 -0.98 -14.13 -19.50
CA TYR A 239 0.10 -13.49 -20.25
C TYR A 239 0.19 -13.99 -21.70
N GLN A 240 -0.02 -15.28 -21.93
CA GLN A 240 -0.08 -15.90 -23.26
C GLN A 240 -1.15 -15.29 -24.17
N THR A 241 -2.24 -14.77 -23.63
CA THR A 241 -3.34 -14.19 -24.41
C THR A 241 -3.06 -12.79 -24.98
N PHE A 242 -2.01 -12.11 -24.52
CA PHE A 242 -1.62 -10.80 -25.04
C PHE A 242 -0.93 -10.93 -26.40
N ASP A 243 -0.98 -9.85 -27.19
CA ASP A 243 -0.27 -9.78 -28.48
C ASP A 243 1.22 -10.08 -28.31
N VAL A 244 1.79 -10.82 -29.26
CA VAL A 244 3.21 -11.24 -29.23
C VAL A 244 4.16 -10.04 -29.14
N SER A 245 3.81 -8.91 -29.78
CA SER A 245 4.62 -7.68 -29.73
C SER A 245 4.70 -7.02 -28.34
N LEU A 246 3.77 -7.37 -27.44
CA LEU A 246 3.70 -6.89 -26.06
C LEU A 246 4.34 -7.86 -25.06
N ARG A 247 4.74 -9.05 -25.52
CA ARG A 247 5.37 -10.07 -24.68
C ARG A 247 6.90 -10.04 -24.82
N ARG A 248 7.60 -10.51 -23.80
CA ARG A 248 9.05 -10.68 -23.85
C ARG A 248 9.41 -11.92 -24.69
N PRO A 249 10.19 -11.79 -25.77
CA PRO A 249 10.34 -12.86 -26.75
C PRO A 249 11.08 -14.09 -26.21
N ILE A 250 12.24 -13.91 -25.53
CA ILE A 250 13.03 -15.03 -25.00
C ILE A 250 12.29 -15.72 -23.85
N TYR A 251 11.65 -14.94 -22.96
CA TYR A 251 10.82 -15.48 -21.90
C TYR A 251 9.63 -16.29 -22.44
N SER A 252 8.96 -15.79 -23.50
CA SER A 252 7.85 -16.48 -24.16
C SER A 252 8.31 -17.80 -24.78
N GLN A 253 9.46 -17.80 -25.44
CA GLN A 253 10.07 -19.00 -26.02
C GLN A 253 10.47 -20.00 -24.92
N ALA A 254 11.12 -19.55 -23.83
CA ALA A 254 11.56 -20.39 -22.72
C ALA A 254 10.40 -21.09 -22.01
N LEU A 255 9.19 -20.50 -22.01
CA LEU A 255 7.98 -21.08 -21.47
C LEU A 255 7.08 -21.77 -22.51
N ASN A 256 7.52 -21.91 -23.76
CA ASN A 256 6.76 -22.54 -24.84
C ASN A 256 5.39 -21.86 -25.10
N LEU A 257 5.27 -20.53 -24.88
CA LEU A 257 3.98 -19.83 -24.97
C LEU A 257 3.39 -19.82 -26.38
N ASP A 258 4.22 -19.95 -27.41
CA ASP A 258 3.82 -19.91 -28.80
C ASP A 258 3.60 -21.33 -29.41
N ILE A 259 3.71 -22.39 -28.61
CA ILE A 259 3.44 -23.77 -29.02
C ILE A 259 1.98 -24.11 -28.75
N ASP A 260 1.67 -24.51 -27.52
CA ASP A 260 0.32 -24.76 -27.03
C ASP A 260 0.29 -24.72 -25.48
N GLU A 261 -0.92 -24.79 -24.89
CA GLU A 261 -1.10 -24.73 -23.45
C GLU A 261 -0.45 -25.93 -22.74
N ASN A 262 -0.45 -27.13 -23.32
CA ASN A 262 0.14 -28.33 -22.68
C ASN A 262 1.66 -28.22 -22.65
N ALA A 263 2.29 -27.73 -23.71
CA ALA A 263 3.73 -27.50 -23.77
C ALA A 263 4.17 -26.47 -22.71
N MET A 264 3.41 -25.40 -22.52
CA MET A 264 3.61 -24.41 -21.46
C MET A 264 3.49 -25.03 -20.07
N ILE A 265 2.40 -25.78 -19.79
CA ILE A 265 2.18 -26.46 -18.51
C ILE A 265 3.33 -27.41 -18.22
N SER A 266 3.74 -28.24 -19.18
CA SER A 266 4.84 -29.19 -19.03
C SER A 266 6.16 -28.48 -18.72
N LYS A 267 6.40 -27.28 -19.32
CA LYS A 267 7.60 -26.51 -19.01
C LYS A 267 7.58 -25.89 -17.62
N ILE A 268 6.41 -25.44 -17.17
CA ILE A 268 6.24 -24.96 -15.80
C ILE A 268 6.43 -26.11 -14.80
N ASP A 269 5.87 -27.29 -15.06
CA ASP A 269 6.08 -28.48 -14.24
C ASP A 269 7.56 -28.85 -14.12
N GLU A 270 8.28 -28.79 -15.24
CA GLU A 270 9.74 -29.01 -15.27
C GLU A 270 10.47 -28.00 -14.38
N ILE A 271 10.21 -26.69 -14.52
CA ILE A 271 10.85 -25.64 -13.70
C ILE A 271 10.60 -25.87 -12.22
N TYR A 272 9.39 -26.24 -11.83
CA TYR A 272 9.01 -26.49 -10.44
C TYR A 272 9.44 -27.86 -9.89
N SER A 273 10.07 -28.71 -10.72
CA SER A 273 10.73 -29.93 -10.26
C SER A 273 12.14 -29.70 -9.70
N THR A 274 12.53 -28.44 -9.53
CA THR A 274 13.83 -28.00 -9.00
C THR A 274 14.15 -28.55 -7.62
N ASN A 275 15.44 -28.76 -7.34
CA ASN A 275 15.94 -29.06 -6.01
C ASN A 275 16.04 -27.80 -5.11
N TYR A 276 15.93 -26.60 -5.66
CA TYR A 276 16.16 -25.33 -4.97
C TYR A 276 14.85 -24.63 -4.58
N SER A 277 14.02 -25.32 -3.81
CA SER A 277 12.71 -24.79 -3.38
C SER A 277 12.57 -24.61 -1.86
N THR A 278 13.61 -24.94 -1.08
CA THR A 278 13.62 -24.79 0.38
C THR A 278 14.65 -23.77 0.84
N PRO A 279 14.51 -23.19 2.06
CA PRO A 279 15.48 -22.25 2.60
C PRO A 279 16.92 -22.79 2.60
N GLU A 280 17.11 -24.06 2.97
CA GLU A 280 18.42 -24.70 3.04
C GLU A 280 19.05 -24.75 1.63
N LYS A 281 18.28 -25.11 0.63
CA LYS A 281 18.72 -25.18 -0.76
C LYS A 281 18.94 -23.80 -1.38
N MET A 282 18.12 -22.81 -1.02
CA MET A 282 18.34 -21.43 -1.42
C MET A 282 19.61 -20.84 -0.78
N LEU A 283 19.95 -21.26 0.45
CA LEU A 283 21.19 -20.88 1.07
C LEU A 283 22.41 -21.47 0.33
N GLU A 284 22.32 -22.72 -0.16
CA GLU A 284 23.36 -23.28 -1.03
C GLU A 284 23.56 -22.43 -2.30
N LEU A 285 22.48 -22.00 -2.98
CA LEU A 285 22.59 -21.07 -4.12
C LEU A 285 23.22 -19.72 -3.72
N TYR A 286 22.86 -19.19 -2.57
CA TYR A 286 23.43 -17.92 -2.09
C TYR A 286 24.95 -17.99 -1.89
N GLU A 287 25.48 -19.12 -1.40
CA GLU A 287 26.93 -19.32 -1.19
C GLU A 287 27.71 -19.49 -2.50
N MET A 288 27.06 -19.93 -3.57
CA MET A 288 27.70 -20.12 -4.88
C MET A 288 28.14 -18.79 -5.51
N ASN A 289 29.19 -18.80 -6.28
CA ASN A 289 29.52 -17.72 -7.18
C ASN A 289 28.72 -17.84 -8.49
N PHE A 290 28.80 -16.81 -9.34
CA PHE A 290 28.01 -16.74 -10.57
C PHE A 290 28.34 -17.88 -11.54
N GLU A 291 29.63 -18.25 -11.70
CA GLU A 291 30.05 -19.32 -12.59
C GLU A 291 29.57 -20.69 -12.11
N GLU A 292 29.65 -20.95 -10.81
CA GLU A 292 29.11 -22.17 -10.19
C GLU A 292 27.60 -22.28 -10.45
N MET A 293 26.83 -21.21 -10.25
CA MET A 293 25.39 -21.21 -10.53
C MET A 293 25.10 -21.45 -12.03
N MET A 294 25.87 -20.82 -12.92
CA MET A 294 25.69 -20.98 -14.37
C MET A 294 26.04 -22.39 -14.86
N ASN A 295 26.84 -23.16 -14.11
CA ASN A 295 27.19 -24.55 -14.41
C ASN A 295 26.28 -25.58 -13.74
N LEU A 296 25.33 -25.17 -12.90
CA LEU A 296 24.34 -26.09 -12.28
C LEU A 296 23.43 -26.73 -13.33
N GLU A 297 23.17 -28.02 -13.18
CA GLU A 297 22.16 -28.75 -13.92
C GLU A 297 20.87 -28.87 -13.07
N ASP A 298 20.00 -27.89 -13.19
CA ASP A 298 18.71 -27.83 -12.46
C ASP A 298 17.66 -27.09 -13.31
N PRO A 299 16.42 -27.59 -13.42
CA PRO A 299 15.42 -27.03 -14.32
C PRO A 299 15.09 -25.56 -14.09
N LEU A 300 15.08 -25.10 -12.82
CA LEU A 300 14.88 -23.69 -12.49
C LEU A 300 16.05 -22.84 -12.94
N ILE A 301 17.27 -23.31 -12.67
CA ILE A 301 18.48 -22.57 -13.06
C ILE A 301 18.65 -22.58 -14.58
N ASP A 302 18.35 -23.67 -15.27
CA ASP A 302 18.38 -23.75 -16.74
C ASP A 302 17.40 -22.77 -17.38
N PHE A 303 16.20 -22.64 -16.81
CA PHE A 303 15.26 -21.60 -17.23
C PHE A 303 15.84 -20.19 -17.01
N LEU A 304 16.42 -19.92 -15.84
CA LEU A 304 17.01 -18.62 -15.53
C LEU A 304 18.16 -18.28 -16.47
N LYS A 305 19.05 -19.22 -16.78
CA LYS A 305 20.16 -19.02 -17.75
C LYS A 305 19.65 -18.52 -19.10
N VAL A 306 18.53 -19.07 -19.59
CA VAL A 306 17.95 -18.68 -20.88
C VAL A 306 17.41 -17.25 -20.85
N VAL A 307 16.73 -16.85 -19.76
CA VAL A 307 16.07 -15.53 -19.68
C VAL A 307 16.94 -14.43 -19.08
N TYR A 308 18.13 -14.76 -18.58
CA TYR A 308 18.95 -13.84 -17.79
C TYR A 308 19.34 -12.58 -18.54
N GLU A 309 19.92 -12.72 -19.72
CA GLU A 309 20.36 -11.58 -20.57
C GLU A 309 19.16 -10.70 -20.99
N GLU A 310 18.01 -11.32 -21.27
CA GLU A 310 16.79 -10.57 -21.54
C GLU A 310 16.37 -9.75 -20.32
N ASN A 311 16.40 -10.33 -19.12
CA ASN A 311 16.07 -9.64 -17.89
C ASN A 311 16.99 -8.44 -17.66
N LEU A 312 18.30 -8.58 -17.84
CA LEU A 312 19.26 -7.47 -17.75
C LEU A 312 18.96 -6.35 -18.78
N SER A 313 18.68 -6.73 -20.02
CA SER A 313 18.33 -5.78 -21.08
C SER A 313 17.07 -4.99 -20.76
N TYR A 314 16.03 -5.66 -20.22
CA TYR A 314 14.79 -4.97 -19.82
C TYR A 314 14.99 -4.10 -18.58
N GLU A 315 15.81 -4.53 -17.61
CA GLU A 315 16.20 -3.72 -16.46
C GLU A 315 16.88 -2.41 -16.92
N GLU A 316 17.90 -2.50 -17.77
CA GLU A 316 18.63 -1.33 -18.28
C GLU A 316 17.72 -0.35 -19.07
N LYS A 317 16.88 -0.91 -19.96
CA LYS A 317 15.91 -0.10 -20.73
C LYS A 317 14.90 0.58 -19.80
N GLY A 318 14.45 -0.15 -18.77
CA GLY A 318 13.54 0.37 -17.75
C GLY A 318 14.14 1.53 -16.96
N GLU A 319 15.40 1.38 -16.50
CA GLU A 319 16.12 2.43 -15.77
C GLU A 319 16.29 3.70 -16.63
N LYS A 320 16.72 3.53 -17.88
CA LYS A 320 16.87 4.66 -18.82
C LYS A 320 15.55 5.36 -19.08
N SER A 321 14.48 4.61 -19.32
CA SER A 321 13.13 5.15 -19.53
C SER A 321 12.63 5.87 -18.29
N ALA A 322 12.79 5.30 -17.10
CA ALA A 322 12.39 5.90 -15.84
C ALA A 322 13.12 7.22 -15.57
N ALA A 323 14.45 7.25 -15.76
CA ALA A 323 15.25 8.46 -15.60
C ALA A 323 14.81 9.56 -16.59
N ARG A 324 14.58 9.22 -17.86
CA ARG A 324 14.10 10.16 -18.86
C ARG A 324 12.70 10.69 -18.52
N LYS A 325 11.77 9.79 -18.17
CA LYS A 325 10.41 10.15 -17.74
C LYS A 325 10.42 11.08 -16.53
N GLN A 326 11.28 10.82 -15.52
CA GLN A 326 11.39 11.69 -14.34
C GLN A 326 11.85 13.11 -14.71
N LEU A 327 12.84 13.24 -15.61
CA LEU A 327 13.30 14.53 -16.11
C LEU A 327 12.16 15.26 -16.83
N LEU A 328 11.45 14.60 -17.73
CA LEU A 328 10.35 15.18 -18.49
C LEU A 328 9.17 15.53 -17.57
N LYS A 329 8.85 14.69 -16.59
CA LYS A 329 7.82 14.98 -15.57
C LYS A 329 8.15 16.24 -14.78
N SER A 330 9.42 16.50 -14.46
CA SER A 330 9.81 17.75 -13.79
C SER A 330 9.55 18.99 -14.65
N LYS A 331 9.71 18.89 -15.98
CA LYS A 331 9.39 19.97 -16.93
C LYS A 331 7.89 20.16 -17.07
N PHE A 332 7.14 19.08 -17.19
CA PHE A 332 5.69 19.11 -17.20
C PHE A 332 5.11 19.76 -15.94
N ILE A 333 5.57 19.37 -14.73
CA ILE A 333 5.10 19.95 -13.48
C ILE A 333 5.39 21.46 -13.43
N LYS A 334 6.52 21.92 -13.97
CA LYS A 334 6.81 23.36 -14.07
C LYS A 334 5.78 24.08 -14.96
N LEU A 335 5.47 23.55 -16.12
CA LEU A 335 4.44 24.10 -17.01
C LEU A 335 3.06 24.08 -16.35
N LEU A 336 2.70 22.99 -15.71
CA LEU A 336 1.42 22.83 -15.00
C LEU A 336 1.29 23.85 -13.84
N ARG A 337 2.38 24.09 -13.10
CA ARG A 337 2.42 25.11 -12.06
C ARG A 337 2.18 26.50 -12.64
N ASN A 338 2.88 26.86 -13.71
CA ASN A 338 2.71 28.17 -14.34
C ASN A 338 1.28 28.36 -14.85
N TYR A 339 0.66 27.31 -15.40
CA TYR A 339 -0.74 27.34 -15.79
C TYR A 339 -1.66 27.58 -14.58
N TYR A 340 -1.47 26.85 -13.49
CA TYR A 340 -2.31 27.02 -12.29
C TYR A 340 -2.12 28.39 -11.64
N GLU A 341 -0.90 28.91 -11.60
CA GLU A 341 -0.63 30.31 -11.18
C GLU A 341 -1.38 31.33 -12.05
N SER A 342 -1.48 31.08 -13.37
CA SER A 342 -2.19 31.98 -14.30
C SER A 342 -3.71 32.04 -14.09
N ILE A 343 -4.28 31.02 -13.45
CA ILE A 343 -5.72 30.92 -13.13
C ILE A 343 -5.99 31.01 -11.60
N ASP A 344 -5.01 31.51 -10.82
CA ASP A 344 -5.07 31.68 -9.36
C ASP A 344 -5.44 30.37 -8.60
N LYS A 345 -4.92 29.24 -9.09
CA LYS A 345 -5.10 27.92 -8.48
C LYS A 345 -3.79 27.45 -7.83
N GLN A 346 -3.88 27.04 -6.57
CA GLN A 346 -2.73 26.47 -5.87
C GLN A 346 -2.47 25.04 -6.30
N ILE A 347 -1.19 24.66 -6.36
CA ILE A 347 -0.72 23.30 -6.65
C ILE A 347 0.15 22.81 -5.48
N TYR A 348 -0.11 21.60 -5.03
CA TYR A 348 0.65 20.91 -4.00
C TYR A 348 1.42 19.74 -4.60
N ALA A 349 2.63 19.51 -4.09
CA ALA A 349 3.41 18.36 -4.52
C ALA A 349 2.74 17.05 -4.09
N ASP A 350 2.79 16.05 -4.97
CA ASP A 350 2.37 14.69 -4.64
C ASP A 350 3.08 14.17 -3.38
N ALA A 351 2.36 13.39 -2.58
CA ALA A 351 2.92 12.70 -1.42
C ALA A 351 3.97 11.67 -1.87
N ASN A 352 5.01 11.50 -1.06
CA ASN A 352 6.16 10.66 -1.36
C ASN A 352 6.82 10.08 -0.09
N SER A 353 6.03 9.77 0.92
CA SER A 353 6.48 9.27 2.23
C SER A 353 7.32 10.27 3.03
N THR A 354 7.19 11.57 2.76
CA THR A 354 7.79 12.62 3.59
C THR A 354 6.73 13.25 4.50
N LEU A 355 7.20 13.88 5.59
CA LEU A 355 6.32 14.54 6.54
C LEU A 355 5.41 15.57 5.86
N ARG A 356 4.11 15.45 6.07
CA ARG A 356 3.07 16.37 5.62
C ARG A 356 2.16 16.77 6.77
N VAL A 357 1.62 17.96 6.66
CA VAL A 357 0.61 18.47 7.59
C VAL A 357 -0.70 18.63 6.82
N THR A 358 -1.76 18.04 7.33
CA THR A 358 -3.14 18.30 6.90
C THR A 358 -3.94 18.82 8.08
N PHE A 359 -4.83 19.76 7.84
CA PHE A 359 -5.66 20.37 8.89
C PHE A 359 -7.05 20.69 8.35
N GLY A 360 -8.03 20.71 9.24
CA GLY A 360 -9.43 20.95 8.94
C GLY A 360 -10.28 20.84 10.18
N ASN A 361 -11.51 20.35 10.02
CA ASN A 361 -12.51 20.32 11.08
C ASN A 361 -13.17 18.93 11.17
N VAL A 362 -13.75 18.64 12.32
CA VAL A 362 -14.62 17.49 12.53
C VAL A 362 -15.96 17.75 11.86
N LEU A 363 -16.27 17.07 10.77
CA LEU A 363 -17.46 17.33 9.96
C LEU A 363 -18.11 16.03 9.49
N GLY A 364 -19.44 16.00 9.55
CA GLY A 364 -20.26 15.02 8.83
C GLY A 364 -20.32 15.32 7.33
N ILE A 365 -21.17 14.60 6.60
CA ILE A 365 -21.32 14.79 5.16
C ILE A 365 -22.69 14.31 4.66
N SER A 366 -23.26 15.02 3.67
CA SER A 366 -24.37 14.57 2.85
C SER A 366 -23.88 14.23 1.45
N LEU A 367 -23.94 12.96 1.06
CA LEU A 367 -23.56 12.47 -0.28
C LEU A 367 -24.77 12.26 -1.19
N GLN A 368 -25.95 12.15 -0.60
CA GLN A 368 -27.22 11.93 -1.29
C GLN A 368 -28.30 12.82 -0.67
N ASP A 369 -29.35 13.11 -1.44
CA ASP A 369 -30.50 13.84 -0.92
C ASP A 369 -31.10 13.09 0.28
N ALA A 370 -31.42 13.84 1.33
CA ALA A 370 -32.00 13.37 2.60
C ALA A 370 -31.13 12.35 3.40
N VAL A 371 -29.87 12.16 3.06
CA VAL A 371 -28.93 11.30 3.82
C VAL A 371 -27.80 12.13 4.39
N TYR A 372 -27.65 12.11 5.71
CA TYR A 372 -26.54 12.75 6.41
C TYR A 372 -25.75 11.73 7.22
N TYR A 373 -24.47 11.61 6.93
CA TYR A 373 -23.51 10.86 7.74
C TYR A 373 -23.06 11.73 8.91
N HIS A 374 -23.53 11.38 10.10
CA HIS A 374 -23.15 12.06 11.33
C HIS A 374 -21.63 11.90 11.57
N PRO A 375 -20.92 12.93 12.06
CA PRO A 375 -19.47 12.83 12.23
C PRO A 375 -19.02 11.81 13.28
N PHE A 376 -19.88 11.30 14.14
CA PHE A 376 -19.51 10.34 15.19
C PHE A 376 -20.26 9.03 15.05
N THR A 377 -19.55 7.91 15.34
CA THR A 377 -20.15 6.60 15.62
C THR A 377 -20.13 6.33 17.12
N SER A 378 -20.98 5.44 17.61
CA SER A 378 -21.13 5.15 19.05
C SER A 378 -20.89 3.68 19.37
N LEU A 379 -20.69 3.36 20.66
CA LEU A 379 -20.57 1.98 21.15
C LEU A 379 -21.76 1.11 20.75
N GLU A 380 -22.98 1.65 20.75
CA GLU A 380 -24.19 0.93 20.37
C GLU A 380 -24.14 0.45 18.91
N GLY A 381 -23.41 1.17 18.05
CA GLY A 381 -23.17 0.78 16.68
C GLY A 381 -22.37 -0.51 16.57
N ILE A 382 -21.45 -0.78 17.51
CA ILE A 382 -20.67 -2.03 17.57
C ILE A 382 -21.61 -3.21 17.82
N VAL A 383 -22.48 -3.11 18.82
CA VAL A 383 -23.46 -4.18 19.14
C VAL A 383 -24.42 -4.43 17.99
N LYS A 384 -24.90 -3.38 17.32
CA LYS A 384 -25.80 -3.50 16.15
C LYS A 384 -25.15 -4.21 14.96
N LYS A 385 -23.83 -4.14 14.83
CA LYS A 385 -23.08 -4.81 13.76
C LYS A 385 -22.64 -6.22 14.13
N ASN A 386 -22.82 -6.65 15.37
CA ASN A 386 -22.44 -7.99 15.82
C ASN A 386 -23.27 -9.07 15.11
N THR A 387 -22.62 -9.91 14.33
CA THR A 387 -23.24 -11.05 13.65
C THR A 387 -22.98 -12.38 14.38
N GLY A 388 -22.12 -12.39 15.40
CA GLY A 388 -21.64 -13.61 16.06
C GLY A 388 -20.54 -14.34 15.29
N GLU A 389 -20.21 -13.92 14.09
CA GLU A 389 -19.20 -14.52 13.20
C GLU A 389 -18.16 -13.47 12.81
N GLU A 390 -16.90 -13.90 12.62
CA GLU A 390 -15.84 -13.02 12.11
C GLU A 390 -16.19 -12.46 10.73
N PRO A 391 -15.83 -11.20 10.47
CA PRO A 391 -15.09 -10.24 11.32
C PRO A 391 -15.99 -9.35 12.20
N PHE A 392 -17.26 -9.65 12.33
CA PHE A 392 -18.26 -8.83 13.05
C PHE A 392 -18.74 -9.47 14.34
N ASN A 393 -17.91 -10.31 14.97
CA ASN A 393 -18.15 -10.84 16.30
C ASN A 393 -17.56 -9.92 17.38
N ILE A 394 -18.17 -9.88 18.56
CA ILE A 394 -17.66 -9.17 19.73
C ILE A 394 -17.60 -10.08 20.94
N SER A 395 -16.70 -9.80 21.87
CA SER A 395 -16.65 -10.54 23.12
C SER A 395 -17.85 -10.26 24.01
N LYS A 396 -18.31 -11.28 24.75
CA LYS A 396 -19.42 -11.13 25.71
C LYS A 396 -19.15 -10.00 26.72
N LYS A 397 -17.92 -9.84 27.19
CA LYS A 397 -17.50 -8.75 28.08
C LYS A 397 -17.79 -7.38 27.47
N LEU A 398 -17.40 -7.19 26.21
CA LEU A 398 -17.63 -5.93 25.50
C LEU A 398 -19.10 -5.64 25.32
N GLU A 399 -19.89 -6.65 24.93
CA GLU A 399 -21.34 -6.54 24.77
C GLU A 399 -22.02 -6.16 26.09
N ASP A 400 -21.67 -6.82 27.22
CA ASP A 400 -22.25 -6.56 28.54
C ASP A 400 -21.92 -5.14 29.03
N LEU A 401 -20.69 -4.66 28.82
CA LEU A 401 -20.28 -3.30 29.18
C LEU A 401 -21.07 -2.24 28.39
N ILE A 402 -21.26 -2.44 27.09
CA ILE A 402 -22.03 -1.52 26.25
C ILE A 402 -23.50 -1.54 26.66
N ASN A 403 -24.11 -2.71 26.86
CA ASN A 403 -25.51 -2.85 27.25
C ASN A 403 -25.81 -2.29 28.64
N SER A 404 -24.85 -2.39 29.59
CA SER A 404 -24.96 -1.79 30.91
C SER A 404 -24.75 -0.29 30.93
N LYS A 405 -24.28 0.30 29.80
CA LYS A 405 -23.94 1.73 29.67
C LYS A 405 -22.85 2.19 30.66
N ASP A 406 -21.92 1.30 30.99
CA ASP A 406 -20.74 1.67 31.81
C ASP A 406 -19.75 2.49 30.98
N TYR A 407 -20.12 3.71 30.68
CA TYR A 407 -19.33 4.62 29.86
C TYR A 407 -18.22 5.33 30.64
N GLY A 408 -18.29 5.31 31.97
CA GLY A 408 -17.39 6.09 32.81
C GLY A 408 -17.38 7.58 32.40
N PRO A 409 -16.24 8.24 32.44
CA PRO A 409 -16.12 9.67 32.10
C PRO A 409 -16.01 9.94 30.60
N TYR A 410 -16.00 8.90 29.76
CA TYR A 410 -15.64 8.98 28.34
C TYR A 410 -16.86 9.29 27.42
N ALA A 411 -18.06 9.37 27.99
CA ALA A 411 -19.27 9.67 27.22
C ALA A 411 -19.31 11.11 26.70
N SER A 412 -19.61 11.29 25.42
CA SER A 412 -20.03 12.59 24.90
C SER A 412 -21.45 12.91 25.37
N LYS A 413 -21.63 14.09 25.95
CA LYS A 413 -22.96 14.55 26.41
C LYS A 413 -23.95 14.70 25.24
N LYS A 414 -23.46 15.11 24.06
CA LYS A 414 -24.30 15.28 22.87
C LYS A 414 -24.73 13.95 22.29
N LEU A 415 -23.78 12.98 22.22
CA LEU A 415 -24.05 11.66 21.66
C LEU A 415 -24.78 10.73 22.64
N GLY A 416 -24.65 10.95 23.95
CA GLY A 416 -25.21 10.09 25.00
C GLY A 416 -24.53 8.72 25.09
N SER A 417 -23.34 8.57 24.52
CA SER A 417 -22.54 7.35 24.44
C SER A 417 -21.05 7.70 24.32
N VAL A 418 -20.17 6.71 24.36
CA VAL A 418 -18.75 6.88 24.03
C VAL A 418 -18.62 6.91 22.51
N PRO A 419 -18.06 7.99 21.92
CA PRO A 419 -17.74 8.02 20.50
C PRO A 419 -16.65 7.00 20.18
N VAL A 420 -16.86 6.19 19.14
CA VAL A 420 -15.87 5.18 18.69
C VAL A 420 -14.95 5.77 17.63
N ASN A 421 -15.54 6.39 16.62
CA ASN A 421 -14.80 7.05 15.54
C ASN A 421 -15.42 8.42 15.26
N PHE A 422 -14.61 9.31 14.67
CA PHE A 422 -15.11 10.56 14.13
C PHE A 422 -14.62 10.81 12.70
N LEU A 423 -15.39 11.62 11.96
CA LEU A 423 -15.08 12.08 10.61
C LEU A 423 -14.46 13.47 10.66
N SER A 424 -13.51 13.73 9.77
CA SER A 424 -12.94 15.06 9.54
C SER A 424 -12.66 15.28 8.06
N ASP A 425 -12.56 16.52 7.61
CA ASP A 425 -12.26 16.90 6.23
C ASP A 425 -10.75 16.95 5.94
N LEU A 426 -9.96 16.23 6.71
CA LEU A 426 -8.52 16.10 6.52
C LEU A 426 -8.21 15.30 5.25
N ASP A 427 -7.16 15.73 4.54
CA ASP A 427 -6.67 15.05 3.36
C ASP A 427 -5.62 14.01 3.74
N ILE A 428 -5.94 12.75 3.65
CA ILE A 428 -5.05 11.62 3.94
C ILE A 428 -4.97 10.63 2.77
N THR A 429 -3.91 9.85 2.76
CA THR A 429 -3.75 8.66 1.90
C THR A 429 -3.02 7.55 2.66
N ASN A 430 -2.76 6.42 1.99
CA ASN A 430 -1.96 5.31 2.54
C ASN A 430 -0.66 5.84 3.16
N GLY A 431 -0.28 5.31 4.32
CA GLY A 431 0.87 5.78 5.11
C GLY A 431 0.46 6.71 6.26
N ASN A 432 -0.74 7.28 6.23
CA ASN A 432 -1.28 8.03 7.37
C ASN A 432 -1.95 7.15 8.44
N SER A 433 -2.15 5.85 8.18
CA SER A 433 -2.73 4.94 9.16
C SER A 433 -1.90 4.92 10.45
N GLY A 434 -2.56 5.15 11.61
CA GLY A 434 -1.93 5.31 12.92
C GLY A 434 -1.38 6.71 13.21
N SER A 435 -1.48 7.68 12.27
CA SER A 435 -1.08 9.06 12.53
C SER A 435 -1.94 9.69 13.61
N ALA A 436 -1.27 10.43 14.51
CA ALA A 436 -1.95 11.16 15.58
C ALA A 436 -2.81 12.29 15.01
N THR A 437 -4.12 12.25 15.29
CA THR A 437 -5.02 13.38 15.08
C THR A 437 -5.00 14.22 16.35
N ILE A 438 -4.59 15.47 16.24
CA ILE A 438 -4.40 16.39 17.35
C ILE A 438 -5.31 17.62 17.21
N ASN A 439 -5.67 18.20 18.36
CA ASN A 439 -6.44 19.42 18.41
C ASN A 439 -5.55 20.68 18.42
N LYS A 440 -6.16 21.85 18.48
CA LYS A 440 -5.46 23.16 18.54
C LYS A 440 -4.53 23.34 19.75
N ASN A 441 -4.65 22.52 20.78
CA ASN A 441 -3.78 22.52 21.95
C ASN A 441 -2.64 21.49 21.86
N PHE A 442 -2.46 20.85 20.70
CA PHE A 442 -1.52 19.73 20.50
C PHE A 442 -1.80 18.52 21.41
N GLU A 443 -3.07 18.26 21.73
CA GLU A 443 -3.49 17.08 22.46
C GLU A 443 -3.98 16.01 21.47
N LEU A 444 -3.63 14.74 21.74
CA LEU A 444 -4.12 13.60 20.96
C LEU A 444 -5.63 13.45 21.18
N VAL A 445 -6.41 13.55 20.12
CA VAL A 445 -7.86 13.38 20.14
C VAL A 445 -8.32 12.18 19.31
N GLY A 446 -7.44 11.59 18.53
CA GLY A 446 -7.74 10.39 17.75
C GLY A 446 -6.53 9.84 17.01
N LEU A 447 -6.74 8.68 16.39
CA LEU A 447 -5.78 8.03 15.49
C LEU A 447 -6.45 7.86 14.12
N ALA A 448 -5.87 8.47 13.09
CA ALA A 448 -6.38 8.29 11.72
C ALA A 448 -6.10 6.85 11.25
N PHE A 449 -7.08 6.19 10.63
CA PHE A 449 -6.88 4.83 10.14
C PHE A 449 -7.48 4.57 8.75
N ASP A 450 -8.52 5.31 8.33
CA ASP A 450 -9.18 5.06 7.06
C ASP A 450 -9.82 6.34 6.49
N GLY A 451 -10.34 6.26 5.26
CA GLY A 451 -11.21 7.24 4.62
C GLY A 451 -12.59 6.66 4.31
N MET A 452 -13.59 7.49 4.16
CA MET A 452 -14.90 7.04 3.71
C MET A 452 -14.82 6.46 2.30
N LEU A 453 -15.35 5.26 2.10
CA LEU A 453 -15.28 4.53 0.84
C LEU A 453 -15.87 5.33 -0.33
N GLU A 454 -16.98 6.02 -0.08
CA GLU A 454 -17.69 6.82 -1.07
C GLU A 454 -16.90 8.04 -1.55
N THR A 455 -15.84 8.43 -0.82
CA THR A 455 -15.00 9.60 -1.11
C THR A 455 -13.53 9.25 -1.33
N ILE A 456 -13.20 7.96 -1.46
CA ILE A 456 -11.81 7.45 -1.53
C ILE A 456 -11.18 7.66 -2.92
N ILE A 457 -11.10 8.92 -3.36
CA ILE A 457 -10.45 9.32 -4.63
C ILE A 457 -9.27 10.27 -4.40
N SER A 458 -8.97 10.60 -3.14
CA SER A 458 -7.98 11.62 -2.76
C SER A 458 -6.57 11.36 -3.30
N ASP A 459 -6.21 10.12 -3.60
CA ASP A 459 -4.92 9.81 -4.22
C ASP A 459 -4.77 10.42 -5.62
N TYR A 460 -5.87 10.59 -6.34
CA TYR A 460 -5.93 11.07 -7.73
C TYR A 460 -6.46 12.49 -7.87
N SER A 461 -7.43 12.86 -7.05
CA SER A 461 -8.02 14.19 -7.06
C SER A 461 -8.52 14.54 -5.66
N PHE A 462 -8.11 15.69 -5.15
CA PHE A 462 -8.69 16.19 -3.91
C PHE A 462 -10.14 16.61 -4.16
N VAL A 463 -11.05 16.08 -3.33
CA VAL A 463 -12.46 16.44 -3.34
C VAL A 463 -12.82 16.97 -1.95
N PRO A 464 -13.48 18.15 -1.84
CA PRO A 464 -13.85 18.74 -0.53
C PRO A 464 -14.78 17.85 0.31
N GLN A 465 -15.43 16.88 -0.34
CA GLN A 465 -16.28 15.87 0.29
C GLN A 465 -15.50 14.72 0.91
N ALA A 466 -14.18 14.60 0.69
CA ALA A 466 -13.38 13.56 1.33
C ALA A 466 -13.49 13.63 2.85
N ARG A 467 -13.62 12.49 3.51
CA ARG A 467 -13.65 12.39 4.97
C ARG A 467 -12.65 11.35 5.44
N THR A 468 -11.81 11.79 6.37
CA THR A 468 -10.91 10.93 7.15
C THR A 468 -11.67 10.35 8.32
N ILE A 469 -11.41 9.09 8.62
CA ILE A 469 -11.95 8.39 9.78
C ILE A 469 -10.83 8.24 10.80
N SER A 470 -11.07 8.75 12.03
CA SER A 470 -10.16 8.59 13.17
C SER A 470 -10.83 7.83 14.31
N VAL A 471 -10.09 6.92 14.96
CA VAL A 471 -10.52 6.36 16.26
C VAL A 471 -10.52 7.48 17.29
N ASP A 472 -11.60 7.62 18.05
CA ASP A 472 -11.71 8.66 19.08
C ASP A 472 -10.88 8.32 20.31
N SER A 473 -10.18 9.30 20.85
CA SER A 473 -9.37 9.11 22.07
C SER A 473 -10.19 8.64 23.27
N ARG A 474 -11.47 9.01 23.35
CA ARG A 474 -12.40 8.55 24.40
C ARG A 474 -12.66 7.06 24.30
N TYR A 475 -12.80 6.50 23.09
CA TYR A 475 -12.93 5.06 22.91
C TYR A 475 -11.65 4.32 23.28
N LEU A 476 -10.49 4.84 22.91
CA LEU A 476 -9.20 4.27 23.29
C LEU A 476 -9.08 4.20 24.83
N LEU A 477 -9.34 5.32 25.52
CA LEU A 477 -9.27 5.38 26.97
C LEU A 477 -10.32 4.50 27.65
N TRP A 478 -11.55 4.47 27.14
CA TRP A 478 -12.61 3.60 27.63
C TRP A 478 -12.26 2.12 27.51
N THR A 479 -11.67 1.73 26.38
CA THR A 479 -11.23 0.35 26.15
C THR A 479 -10.15 -0.04 27.15
N LEU A 480 -9.14 0.82 27.36
CA LEU A 480 -8.07 0.55 28.34
C LEU A 480 -8.60 0.46 29.78
N ASP A 481 -9.55 1.32 30.15
CA ASP A 481 -10.12 1.38 31.52
C ASP A 481 -11.11 0.24 31.75
N LYS A 482 -12.18 0.15 30.95
CA LYS A 482 -13.35 -0.72 31.23
C LYS A 482 -13.23 -2.11 30.62
N VAL A 483 -12.68 -2.21 29.41
CA VAL A 483 -12.59 -3.50 28.72
C VAL A 483 -11.36 -4.26 29.19
N GLU A 484 -10.19 -3.63 29.20
CA GLU A 484 -8.92 -4.30 29.46
C GLU A 484 -8.46 -4.20 30.92
N ASN A 485 -8.99 -3.25 31.71
CA ASN A 485 -8.51 -2.92 33.07
C ASN A 485 -6.99 -2.66 33.08
N ALA A 486 -6.48 -1.96 32.07
CA ALA A 486 -5.08 -1.73 31.82
C ALA A 486 -4.53 -0.55 32.65
N GLU A 487 -4.69 -0.61 33.98
CA GLU A 487 -4.25 0.45 34.92
C GLU A 487 -2.76 0.79 34.77
N ASN A 488 -1.92 -0.20 34.47
CA ASN A 488 -0.49 0.00 34.27
C ASN A 488 -0.21 0.94 33.08
N ILE A 489 -0.97 0.81 31.97
CA ILE A 489 -0.87 1.67 30.80
C ILE A 489 -1.43 3.06 31.12
N LEU A 490 -2.62 3.13 31.74
CA LEU A 490 -3.26 4.38 32.11
C LEU A 490 -2.40 5.23 33.06
N LYS A 491 -1.57 4.61 33.91
CA LYS A 491 -0.60 5.30 34.80
C LYS A 491 0.64 5.84 34.06
N GLU A 492 0.97 5.29 32.89
CA GLU A 492 2.14 5.72 32.11
C GLU A 492 1.82 6.86 31.13
N ILE A 493 0.58 6.96 30.67
CA ILE A 493 0.14 8.01 29.75
C ILE A 493 -0.32 9.25 30.51
N THR A 494 -0.15 10.42 29.87
CA THR A 494 -0.65 11.68 30.44
C THR A 494 -2.01 12.00 29.83
N ILE A 495 -3.05 11.91 30.66
CA ILE A 495 -4.42 12.23 30.28
C ILE A 495 -4.72 13.65 30.72
N VAL A 496 -5.31 14.45 29.83
CA VAL A 496 -5.75 15.83 30.06
C VAL A 496 -7.23 15.98 29.78
N ASN A 497 -7.83 17.02 30.38
CA ASN A 497 -9.25 17.32 30.27
C ASN A 497 -10.18 16.17 30.76
N GLY A 498 -9.62 15.29 31.59
CA GLY A 498 -10.37 14.29 32.33
C GLY A 498 -10.51 14.73 33.79
N TYR A 499 -11.75 14.87 34.29
CA TYR A 499 -12.19 15.25 35.67
C TYR A 499 -11.71 16.55 36.26
#